data_accafb1a95148ff53b4f7e33c1ef6e70
#
_entry.id   accafb1a95148ff53b4f7e33c1ef6e70
#
_cell.length_a   1.000
_cell.length_b   1.000
_cell.length_c   1.000
_cell.angle_alpha   90.00
_cell.angle_beta   90.00
_cell.angle_gamma   90.00
#
_symmetry.space_group_name_H-M   'P 1'
#
loop_
_entity.id
_entity.type
_entity.pdbx_description
1 polymer ?
#
loop_
_entity_poly.entity_id
_entity_poly.type
_entity_poly.pdbx_seq_one_letter_code
_entity_poly.pdbx_strand_id
1 'polypeptide(L)'
;VWYGNNDSYRTEQAYEDWKTSYDYWRASKANRQINWDRLYYANKNTAAQGGDAMYYIQAKHNDNLMFSLASTFNHQIDKDKKFNVGVIAATNKAMHYQTMEDLLGASQFHNINTYIISDKYTAASPEAQYDLNHPNAVVKEGDRFGYDYNLFINKGKLWTSYTENFGPLNYTVAARLGYTSMQREGKMRNGLAANNSFGKSKTAEFVDG
;
A
#
# COMPACT_ATOMS: atom_id res chain seq x y z
N VAL A 1 -12.00 -15.00 -20.94
CA VAL A 1 -13.32 -14.49 -21.40
C VAL A 1 -14.37 -15.02 -20.43
N TRP A 2 -15.17 -14.13 -19.85
CA TRP A 2 -16.24 -14.47 -18.93
C TRP A 2 -17.58 -14.54 -19.66
N TYR A 3 -18.22 -15.70 -19.63
CA TYR A 3 -19.55 -15.92 -20.18
C TYR A 3 -20.58 -15.53 -19.10
N GLY A 4 -20.95 -14.26 -19.05
CA GLY A 4 -21.73 -13.69 -17.95
C GLY A 4 -23.25 -13.85 -18.09
N ASN A 5 -23.99 -13.31 -17.10
CA ASN A 5 -25.45 -13.38 -17.03
C ASN A 5 -26.19 -12.31 -17.90
N ASN A 6 -25.49 -11.57 -18.71
CA ASN A 6 -26.12 -10.56 -19.58
C ASN A 6 -26.58 -11.21 -20.88
N ASP A 7 -27.85 -11.06 -21.26
CA ASP A 7 -28.44 -11.66 -22.44
C ASP A 7 -27.75 -11.27 -23.76
N SER A 8 -27.12 -10.10 -23.81
CA SER A 8 -26.32 -9.67 -24.98
C SER A 8 -25.06 -10.51 -25.22
N TYR A 9 -24.60 -11.26 -24.21
CA TYR A 9 -23.44 -12.16 -24.30
C TYR A 9 -23.83 -13.65 -24.39
N ARG A 10 -25.13 -13.97 -24.43
CA ARG A 10 -25.64 -15.35 -24.53
C ARG A 10 -25.93 -15.74 -25.96
N THR A 11 -25.17 -15.23 -26.91
CA THR A 11 -25.27 -15.64 -28.30
C THR A 11 -24.48 -16.93 -28.54
N GLU A 12 -24.85 -17.69 -29.56
CA GLU A 12 -24.12 -18.88 -29.98
C GLU A 12 -22.64 -18.54 -30.29
N GLN A 13 -22.40 -17.42 -30.95
CA GLN A 13 -21.03 -16.94 -31.24
C GLN A 13 -20.25 -16.66 -29.97
N ALA A 14 -20.84 -16.00 -28.98
CA ALA A 14 -20.16 -15.72 -27.70
C ALA A 14 -19.84 -17.00 -26.94
N TYR A 15 -20.66 -18.04 -27.05
CA TYR A 15 -20.39 -19.35 -26.47
C TYR A 15 -19.21 -20.04 -27.16
N GLU A 16 -19.18 -20.04 -28.50
CA GLU A 16 -18.07 -20.63 -29.26
C GLU A 16 -16.75 -19.87 -29.01
N ASP A 17 -16.76 -18.56 -28.94
CA ASP A 17 -15.61 -17.74 -28.59
C ASP A 17 -15.08 -18.06 -27.17
N TRP A 18 -16.01 -18.18 -26.21
CA TRP A 18 -15.67 -18.59 -24.86
C TRP A 18 -15.06 -20.00 -24.84
N LYS A 19 -15.69 -20.96 -25.51
CA LYS A 19 -15.23 -22.36 -25.58
C LYS A 19 -13.84 -22.45 -26.22
N THR A 20 -13.62 -21.75 -27.32
CA THR A 20 -12.32 -21.67 -28.00
C THR A 20 -11.26 -21.14 -27.07
N SER A 21 -11.53 -20.05 -26.34
CA SER A 21 -10.63 -19.49 -25.34
C SER A 21 -10.37 -20.45 -24.18
N TYR A 22 -11.42 -21.09 -23.69
CA TYR A 22 -11.35 -22.06 -22.59
C TYR A 22 -10.47 -23.27 -22.97
N ASP A 23 -10.71 -23.85 -24.15
CA ASP A 23 -9.96 -25.00 -24.66
C ASP A 23 -8.49 -24.63 -24.91
N TYR A 24 -8.21 -23.45 -25.48
CA TYR A 24 -6.86 -22.92 -25.65
C TYR A 24 -6.10 -22.85 -24.31
N TRP A 25 -6.70 -22.25 -23.28
CA TRP A 25 -6.06 -22.13 -21.98
C TRP A 25 -5.85 -23.49 -21.26
N ARG A 26 -6.69 -24.48 -21.54
CA ARG A 26 -6.56 -25.83 -20.99
C ARG A 26 -5.57 -26.70 -21.73
N ALA A 27 -5.35 -26.47 -23.02
CA ALA A 27 -4.60 -27.36 -23.90
C ALA A 27 -3.14 -27.56 -23.46
N SER A 28 -2.50 -26.54 -22.89
CA SER A 28 -1.12 -26.66 -22.42
C SER A 28 -0.79 -25.73 -21.25
N LYS A 29 0.26 -26.06 -20.49
CA LYS A 29 0.83 -25.15 -19.48
C LYS A 29 1.39 -23.88 -20.13
N ALA A 30 2.00 -23.97 -21.30
CA ALA A 30 2.56 -22.85 -22.03
C ALA A 30 1.50 -21.78 -22.36
N ASN A 31 0.29 -22.20 -22.73
CA ASN A 31 -0.82 -21.27 -23.04
C ASN A 31 -1.25 -20.43 -21.82
N ARG A 32 -0.95 -20.89 -20.60
CA ARG A 32 -1.24 -20.20 -19.34
C ARG A 32 -0.10 -19.37 -18.79
N GLN A 33 1.04 -19.36 -19.46
CA GLN A 33 2.19 -18.55 -19.07
C GLN A 33 2.13 -17.17 -19.74
N ILE A 34 2.81 -16.21 -19.11
CA ILE A 34 3.00 -14.88 -19.70
C ILE A 34 3.84 -15.04 -20.96
N ASN A 35 3.35 -14.51 -22.06
CA ASN A 35 4.12 -14.44 -23.30
C ASN A 35 5.00 -13.17 -23.27
N TRP A 36 6.20 -13.30 -22.72
CA TRP A 36 7.16 -12.22 -22.57
C TRP A 36 7.54 -11.59 -23.92
N ASP A 37 7.76 -12.41 -24.95
CA ASP A 37 8.13 -11.92 -26.27
C ASP A 37 7.07 -10.96 -26.84
N ARG A 38 5.80 -11.27 -26.60
CA ARG A 38 4.69 -10.40 -27.03
C ARG A 38 4.67 -9.07 -26.27
N LEU A 39 4.99 -9.07 -24.97
CA LEU A 39 5.06 -7.84 -24.17
C LEU A 39 6.20 -6.95 -24.65
N TYR A 40 7.40 -7.51 -24.84
CA TYR A 40 8.55 -6.80 -25.39
C TYR A 40 8.27 -6.27 -26.80
N TYR A 41 7.65 -7.09 -27.67
CA TYR A 41 7.28 -6.66 -29.02
C TYR A 41 6.33 -5.46 -29.00
N ALA A 42 5.29 -5.49 -28.17
CA ALA A 42 4.34 -4.40 -28.04
C ALA A 42 5.03 -3.11 -27.59
N ASN A 43 5.88 -3.18 -26.58
CA ASN A 43 6.62 -2.04 -26.06
C ASN A 43 7.62 -1.47 -27.06
N LYS A 44 8.35 -2.30 -27.77
CA LYS A 44 9.28 -1.85 -28.84
C LYS A 44 8.55 -1.12 -29.95
N ASN A 45 7.37 -1.62 -30.36
CA ASN A 45 6.56 -0.95 -31.38
C ASN A 45 6.07 0.42 -30.91
N THR A 46 5.64 0.53 -29.63
CA THR A 46 5.19 1.81 -29.06
C THR A 46 6.37 2.76 -28.93
N ALA A 47 7.52 2.29 -28.45
CA ALA A 47 8.74 3.09 -28.32
C ALA A 47 9.24 3.61 -29.68
N ALA A 48 9.15 2.82 -30.76
CA ALA A 48 9.51 3.26 -32.13
C ALA A 48 8.66 4.44 -32.61
N GLN A 49 7.48 4.65 -32.03
CA GLN A 49 6.56 5.74 -32.29
C GLN A 49 6.67 6.88 -31.27
N GLY A 50 7.66 6.82 -30.36
CA GLY A 50 7.83 7.79 -29.28
C GLY A 50 6.81 7.68 -28.14
N GLY A 51 6.07 6.56 -28.07
CA GLY A 51 5.05 6.32 -27.04
C GLY A 51 5.61 5.70 -25.76
N ASP A 52 4.75 5.66 -24.74
CA ASP A 52 5.05 5.09 -23.42
C ASP A 52 4.99 3.55 -23.42
N ALA A 53 5.61 2.95 -22.42
CA ALA A 53 5.49 1.53 -22.14
C ALA A 53 4.02 1.13 -21.97
N MET A 54 3.54 0.17 -22.76
CA MET A 54 2.22 -0.44 -22.59
C MET A 54 2.21 -1.44 -21.43
N TYR A 55 3.35 -2.08 -21.20
CA TYR A 55 3.56 -3.06 -20.14
C TYR A 55 4.85 -2.73 -19.40
N TYR A 56 4.84 -2.89 -18.08
CA TYR A 56 6.01 -2.69 -17.24
C TYR A 56 5.92 -3.57 -16.00
N ILE A 57 7.05 -3.78 -15.36
CA ILE A 57 7.13 -4.44 -14.05
C ILE A 57 7.33 -3.35 -13.00
N GLN A 58 6.53 -3.40 -11.95
CA GLN A 58 6.61 -2.51 -10.81
C GLN A 58 6.77 -3.29 -9.52
N ALA A 59 7.46 -2.70 -8.55
CA ALA A 59 7.45 -3.17 -7.18
C ALA A 59 6.65 -2.20 -6.29
N LYS A 60 5.89 -2.76 -5.35
CA LYS A 60 5.21 -2.00 -4.28
C LYS A 60 5.94 -2.27 -2.98
N HIS A 61 6.45 -1.21 -2.37
CA HIS A 61 7.23 -1.26 -1.15
C HIS A 61 6.39 -0.84 0.05
N ASN A 62 6.49 -1.62 1.13
CA ASN A 62 5.87 -1.37 2.42
C ASN A 62 6.94 -1.58 3.50
N ASP A 63 7.90 -0.66 3.57
CA ASP A 63 9.04 -0.76 4.46
C ASP A 63 8.71 -0.16 5.81
N ASN A 64 9.16 -0.80 6.89
CA ASN A 64 8.93 -0.34 8.25
C ASN A 64 10.25 -0.20 9.01
N LEU A 65 10.45 0.97 9.59
CA LEU A 65 11.49 1.23 10.56
C LEU A 65 10.83 1.47 11.91
N MET A 66 10.98 0.51 12.83
CA MET A 66 10.38 0.58 14.16
C MET A 66 11.46 0.56 15.25
N PHE A 67 11.32 1.48 16.20
CA PHE A 67 12.06 1.46 17.44
C PHE A 67 11.07 1.33 18.60
N SER A 68 11.37 0.45 19.56
CA SER A 68 10.55 0.27 20.75
C SER A 68 11.41 0.10 21.99
N LEU A 69 10.94 0.67 23.10
CA LEU A 69 11.50 0.54 24.42
C LEU A 69 10.40 0.05 25.36
N ALA A 70 10.69 -0.98 26.13
CA ALA A 70 9.82 -1.46 27.19
C ALA A 70 10.60 -1.62 28.48
N SER A 71 10.01 -1.19 29.59
CA SER A 71 10.58 -1.36 30.94
C SER A 71 9.49 -1.80 31.89
N THR A 72 9.81 -2.73 32.77
CA THR A 72 8.89 -3.22 33.80
C THR A 72 9.63 -3.23 35.15
N PHE A 73 9.01 -2.63 36.14
CA PHE A 73 9.42 -2.68 37.52
C PHE A 73 8.47 -3.59 38.28
N ASN A 74 9.03 -4.59 38.98
CA ASN A 74 8.29 -5.52 39.83
C ASN A 74 8.77 -5.35 41.26
N HIS A 75 7.86 -5.17 42.20
CA HIS A 75 8.17 -5.02 43.61
C HIS A 75 7.31 -5.96 44.46
N GLN A 76 7.97 -6.86 45.18
CA GLN A 76 7.34 -7.69 46.18
C GLN A 76 7.33 -6.91 47.50
N ILE A 77 6.18 -6.45 47.96
CA ILE A 77 6.01 -5.64 49.15
C ILE A 77 6.20 -6.55 50.39
N ASP A 78 5.50 -7.69 50.39
CA ASP A 78 5.63 -8.75 51.34
C ASP A 78 5.25 -10.11 50.70
N LYS A 79 5.17 -11.21 51.48
CA LYS A 79 4.84 -12.53 50.94
C LYS A 79 3.48 -12.61 50.22
N ASP A 80 2.56 -11.70 50.54
CA ASP A 80 1.19 -11.71 50.06
C ASP A 80 0.87 -10.57 49.09
N LYS A 81 1.78 -9.58 48.95
CA LYS A 81 1.52 -8.34 48.17
C LYS A 81 2.57 -8.07 47.12
N LYS A 82 2.14 -7.87 45.92
CA LYS A 82 3.00 -7.57 44.77
C LYS A 82 2.50 -6.35 43.98
N PHE A 83 3.41 -5.48 43.62
CA PHE A 83 3.14 -4.32 42.77
C PHE A 83 4.00 -4.39 41.50
N ASN A 84 3.40 -4.13 40.35
CA ASN A 84 4.10 -4.04 39.08
C ASN A 84 3.72 -2.74 38.37
N VAL A 85 4.68 -2.15 37.72
CA VAL A 85 4.45 -1.02 36.80
C VAL A 85 5.31 -1.20 35.56
N GLY A 86 4.76 -0.86 34.42
CA GLY A 86 5.52 -0.96 33.18
C GLY A 86 5.20 0.18 32.23
N VAL A 87 6.19 0.53 31.43
CA VAL A 87 6.08 1.54 30.37
C VAL A 87 6.54 0.94 29.06
N ILE A 88 5.84 1.27 27.99
CA ILE A 88 6.20 0.94 26.60
C ILE A 88 6.16 2.22 25.81
N ALA A 89 7.23 2.49 25.06
CA ALA A 89 7.28 3.56 24.07
C ALA A 89 7.71 2.96 22.73
N ALA A 90 7.03 3.34 21.66
CA ALA A 90 7.38 2.87 20.32
C ALA A 90 7.16 3.98 19.28
N THR A 91 8.06 4.05 18.31
CA THR A 91 7.91 4.87 17.11
C THR A 91 8.07 4.00 15.88
N ASN A 92 7.24 4.21 14.88
CA ASN A 92 7.31 3.52 13.60
C ASN A 92 7.20 4.52 12.46
N LYS A 93 8.14 4.42 11.50
CA LYS A 93 8.06 5.06 10.20
C LYS A 93 7.79 3.98 9.15
N ALA A 94 6.56 3.94 8.64
CA ALA A 94 6.19 3.08 7.52
C ALA A 94 6.31 3.88 6.22
N MET A 95 7.08 3.35 5.27
CA MET A 95 7.33 3.96 3.95
C MET A 95 6.58 3.16 2.91
N HIS A 96 5.68 3.83 2.19
CA HIS A 96 4.85 3.25 1.15
C HIS A 96 5.16 3.95 -0.17
N TYR A 97 5.70 3.22 -1.12
CA TYR A 97 6.05 3.76 -2.43
C TYR A 97 6.06 2.65 -3.48
N GLN A 98 6.13 3.06 -4.73
CA GLN A 98 6.17 2.19 -5.88
C GLN A 98 7.38 2.53 -6.74
N THR A 99 8.09 1.51 -7.25
CA THR A 99 9.22 1.68 -8.14
C THR A 99 8.97 1.02 -9.50
N MET A 100 9.52 1.60 -10.54
CA MET A 100 9.59 1.01 -11.86
C MET A 100 10.76 0.03 -11.89
N GLU A 101 10.47 -1.28 -12.07
CA GLU A 101 11.50 -2.30 -12.07
C GLU A 101 12.03 -2.61 -13.47
N ASP A 102 11.13 -2.65 -14.46
CA ASP A 102 11.51 -2.98 -15.84
C ASP A 102 10.47 -2.41 -16.80
N LEU A 103 10.92 -1.68 -17.79
CA LEU A 103 10.10 -1.11 -18.86
C LEU A 103 9.84 -2.09 -20.02
N LEU A 104 10.32 -3.33 -19.91
CA LEU A 104 10.13 -4.42 -20.89
C LEU A 104 10.48 -3.99 -22.32
N GLY A 105 11.61 -3.28 -22.47
CA GLY A 105 12.13 -2.81 -23.75
C GLY A 105 11.48 -1.53 -24.30
N ALA A 106 10.64 -0.85 -23.53
CA ALA A 106 10.23 0.52 -23.81
C ALA A 106 11.31 1.52 -23.38
N SER A 107 11.27 2.73 -23.92
CA SER A 107 12.23 3.79 -23.62
C SER A 107 11.78 4.72 -22.47
N GLN A 108 10.49 4.78 -22.19
CA GLN A 108 9.91 5.70 -21.21
C GLN A 108 8.51 5.26 -20.75
N PHE A 109 8.10 5.86 -19.62
CA PHE A 109 6.74 5.86 -19.12
C PHE A 109 6.49 7.21 -18.42
N HIS A 110 5.33 7.83 -18.63
CA HIS A 110 4.98 9.06 -17.92
C HIS A 110 4.22 8.75 -16.63
N ASN A 111 4.51 9.52 -15.57
CA ASN A 111 3.90 9.36 -14.24
C ASN A 111 2.44 9.87 -14.22
N ILE A 112 1.58 9.23 -14.99
CA ILE A 112 0.18 9.58 -15.15
C ILE A 112 -0.75 8.41 -14.81
N ASN A 113 -1.94 8.73 -14.34
CA ASN A 113 -2.99 7.76 -14.07
C ASN A 113 -3.79 7.48 -15.37
N THR A 114 -3.38 6.46 -16.09
CA THR A 114 -4.02 6.08 -17.35
C THR A 114 -5.45 5.56 -17.18
N TYR A 115 -5.84 5.13 -15.96
CA TYR A 115 -7.19 4.59 -15.69
C TYR A 115 -8.30 5.62 -15.72
N ILE A 116 -7.96 6.92 -15.53
CA ILE A 116 -8.98 7.98 -15.59
C ILE A 116 -9.08 8.67 -16.95
N ILE A 117 -8.19 8.32 -17.89
CA ILE A 117 -8.21 8.89 -19.23
C ILE A 117 -9.51 8.45 -19.92
N SER A 118 -10.27 9.43 -20.35
CA SER A 118 -11.61 9.26 -20.93
C SER A 118 -11.95 10.51 -21.75
N ASP A 119 -13.19 10.63 -22.20
CA ASP A 119 -13.68 11.85 -22.84
C ASP A 119 -13.60 13.09 -21.93
N LYS A 120 -13.58 12.87 -20.61
CA LYS A 120 -13.50 13.95 -19.62
C LYS A 120 -12.08 14.37 -19.27
N TYR A 121 -11.14 13.42 -19.19
CA TYR A 121 -9.76 13.66 -18.76
C TYR A 121 -8.77 13.13 -19.80
N THR A 122 -7.80 13.95 -20.15
CA THR A 122 -6.67 13.57 -21.01
C THR A 122 -5.42 13.31 -20.18
N ALA A 123 -4.36 12.81 -20.81
CA ALA A 123 -3.05 12.65 -20.18
C ALA A 123 -2.48 13.97 -19.64
N ALA A 124 -2.83 15.10 -20.26
CA ALA A 124 -2.41 16.44 -19.83
C ALA A 124 -3.29 17.03 -18.71
N SER A 125 -4.41 16.42 -18.39
CA SER A 125 -5.29 16.91 -17.32
C SER A 125 -4.60 16.85 -15.97
N PRO A 126 -4.74 17.88 -15.10
CA PRO A 126 -4.18 17.86 -13.75
C PRO A 126 -4.59 16.63 -12.94
N GLU A 127 -5.84 16.17 -13.10
CA GLU A 127 -6.39 15.00 -12.41
C GLU A 127 -5.68 13.70 -12.80
N ALA A 128 -5.12 13.63 -14.01
CA ALA A 128 -4.38 12.47 -14.48
C ALA A 128 -2.95 12.41 -13.90
N GLN A 129 -2.44 13.47 -13.32
CA GLN A 129 -1.08 13.51 -12.77
C GLN A 129 -0.98 12.81 -11.42
N TYR A 130 -0.06 11.88 -11.27
CA TYR A 130 0.28 11.31 -9.96
C TYR A 130 1.06 12.31 -9.10
N ASP A 131 1.79 13.25 -9.71
CA ASP A 131 2.49 14.32 -9.02
C ASP A 131 2.37 15.65 -9.75
N LEU A 132 1.53 16.55 -9.25
CA LEU A 132 1.36 17.92 -9.77
C LEU A 132 2.59 18.80 -9.55
N ASN A 133 3.51 18.42 -8.67
CA ASN A 133 4.77 19.17 -8.51
C ASN A 133 5.75 18.87 -9.64
N HIS A 134 5.58 17.71 -10.30
CA HIS A 134 6.36 17.27 -11.44
C HIS A 134 5.43 16.67 -12.51
N PRO A 135 4.61 17.51 -13.18
CA PRO A 135 3.64 17.02 -14.16
C PRO A 135 4.35 16.41 -15.36
N ASN A 136 3.77 15.32 -15.88
CA ASN A 136 4.28 14.54 -17.00
C ASN A 136 5.75 14.07 -16.81
N ALA A 137 6.16 13.82 -15.56
CA ALA A 137 7.50 13.31 -15.28
C ALA A 137 7.74 11.99 -16.01
N VAL A 138 8.86 11.90 -16.71
CA VAL A 138 9.31 10.66 -17.33
C VAL A 138 9.89 9.74 -16.26
N VAL A 139 9.37 8.53 -16.19
CA VAL A 139 9.76 7.48 -15.25
C VAL A 139 10.71 6.52 -15.96
N LYS A 140 11.83 6.22 -15.31
CA LYS A 140 12.83 5.23 -15.73
C LYS A 140 12.89 4.09 -14.72
N GLU A 141 13.59 3.04 -15.07
CA GLU A 141 13.86 1.93 -14.16
C GLU A 141 14.57 2.42 -12.88
N GLY A 142 14.08 1.99 -11.73
CA GLY A 142 14.50 2.44 -10.41
C GLY A 142 13.80 3.69 -9.87
N ASP A 143 13.08 4.44 -10.71
CA ASP A 143 12.38 5.65 -10.26
C ASP A 143 11.12 5.31 -9.46
N ARG A 144 10.79 6.19 -8.51
CA ARG A 144 9.51 6.15 -7.81
C ARG A 144 8.43 6.83 -8.64
N PHE A 145 7.26 6.19 -8.72
CA PHE A 145 6.11 6.71 -9.46
C PHE A 145 4.79 6.29 -8.82
N GLY A 146 3.68 6.85 -9.28
CA GLY A 146 2.34 6.52 -8.83
C GLY A 146 2.03 7.07 -7.44
N TYR A 147 2.74 6.62 -6.41
CA TYR A 147 2.61 7.13 -5.04
C TYR A 147 3.92 7.00 -4.24
N ASP A 148 4.14 7.96 -3.34
CA ASP A 148 5.19 7.92 -2.32
C ASP A 148 4.73 8.68 -1.09
N TYR A 149 4.62 8.00 0.07
CA TYR A 149 4.26 8.60 1.33
C TYR A 149 4.80 7.82 2.53
N ASN A 150 4.99 8.53 3.63
CA ASN A 150 5.34 7.96 4.93
C ASN A 150 4.15 8.03 5.87
N LEU A 151 4.06 7.05 6.78
CA LEU A 151 3.21 7.09 7.97
C LEU A 151 4.11 7.07 9.20
N PHE A 152 3.91 8.03 10.09
CA PHE A 152 4.56 8.08 11.39
C PHE A 152 3.55 7.69 12.45
N ILE A 153 3.89 6.67 13.25
CA ILE A 153 3.02 6.16 14.31
C ILE A 153 3.84 6.12 15.60
N ASN A 154 3.44 6.91 16.58
CA ASN A 154 4.07 6.91 17.89
C ASN A 154 3.09 6.35 18.92
N LYS A 155 3.58 5.52 19.81
CA LYS A 155 2.79 4.86 20.86
C LYS A 155 3.49 4.99 22.19
N GLY A 156 2.73 5.37 23.23
CA GLY A 156 3.14 5.32 24.61
C GLY A 156 2.11 4.55 25.42
N LYS A 157 2.55 3.66 26.30
CA LYS A 157 1.67 2.91 27.21
C LYS A 157 2.28 2.88 28.61
N LEU A 158 1.43 3.16 29.60
CA LEU A 158 1.72 2.97 31.00
C LEU A 158 0.72 1.95 31.54
N TRP A 159 1.19 1.00 32.31
CA TRP A 159 0.32 0.03 32.98
C TRP A 159 0.83 -0.23 34.39
N THR A 160 -0.10 -0.61 35.27
CA THR A 160 0.20 -0.98 36.65
C THR A 160 -0.69 -2.11 37.09
N SER A 161 -0.23 -2.94 38.00
CA SER A 161 -1.04 -3.95 38.66
C SER A 161 -0.62 -4.12 40.10
N TYR A 162 -1.61 -4.36 40.97
CA TYR A 162 -1.43 -4.72 42.35
C TYR A 162 -2.14 -6.05 42.60
N THR A 163 -1.42 -6.99 43.21
CA THR A 163 -1.94 -8.30 43.57
C THR A 163 -1.79 -8.49 45.08
N GLU A 164 -2.83 -9.00 45.73
CA GLU A 164 -2.80 -9.34 47.13
C GLU A 164 -3.52 -10.67 47.41
N ASN A 165 -2.91 -11.48 48.27
CA ASN A 165 -3.47 -12.70 48.84
C ASN A 165 -4.02 -12.38 50.23
N PHE A 166 -5.33 -12.45 50.39
CA PHE A 166 -5.98 -12.20 51.66
C PHE A 166 -6.74 -13.47 52.12
N GLY A 167 -6.08 -14.30 52.93
CA GLY A 167 -6.61 -15.59 53.32
C GLY A 167 -6.87 -16.50 52.13
N PRO A 168 -8.14 -16.95 51.91
CA PRO A 168 -8.48 -17.76 50.74
C PRO A 168 -8.67 -16.95 49.46
N LEU A 169 -8.66 -15.64 49.54
CA LEU A 169 -8.91 -14.74 48.38
C LEU A 169 -7.58 -14.29 47.77
N ASN A 170 -7.49 -14.39 46.45
CA ASN A 170 -6.45 -13.76 45.66
C ASN A 170 -7.12 -12.76 44.72
N TYR A 171 -6.73 -11.49 44.78
CA TYR A 171 -7.24 -10.49 43.88
C TYR A 171 -6.13 -9.70 43.19
N THR A 172 -6.37 -9.28 41.98
CA THR A 172 -5.50 -8.40 41.23
C THR A 172 -6.30 -7.23 40.68
N VAL A 173 -5.83 -6.02 40.95
CA VAL A 173 -6.34 -4.79 40.31
C VAL A 173 -5.29 -4.30 39.35
N ALA A 174 -5.70 -3.99 38.13
CA ALA A 174 -4.80 -3.48 37.09
C ALA A 174 -5.41 -2.27 36.39
N ALA A 175 -4.56 -1.35 35.97
CA ALA A 175 -4.93 -0.21 35.15
C ALA A 175 -3.89 -0.01 34.06
N ARG A 176 -4.32 0.52 32.91
CA ARG A 176 -3.44 0.95 31.84
C ARG A 176 -3.90 2.27 31.26
N LEU A 177 -2.98 2.99 30.66
CA LEU A 177 -3.23 4.19 29.87
C LEU A 177 -2.38 4.11 28.62
N GLY A 178 -2.98 4.28 27.46
CA GLY A 178 -2.32 4.29 26.16
C GLY A 178 -2.52 5.60 25.43
N TYR A 179 -1.49 6.02 24.71
CA TYR A 179 -1.53 7.14 23.79
C TYR A 179 -0.96 6.70 22.45
N THR A 180 -1.65 7.03 21.37
CA THR A 180 -1.18 6.78 20.00
C THR A 180 -1.36 8.04 19.17
N SER A 181 -0.31 8.47 18.48
CA SER A 181 -0.40 9.53 17.47
C SER A 181 -0.02 9.00 16.10
N MET A 182 -0.70 9.48 15.07
CA MET A 182 -0.50 9.08 13.68
C MET A 182 -0.46 10.31 12.79
N GLN A 183 0.54 10.37 11.88
CA GLN A 183 0.67 11.44 10.90
C GLN A 183 1.11 10.85 9.56
N ARG A 184 0.51 11.31 8.47
CA ARG A 184 0.92 10.99 7.10
C ARG A 184 1.76 12.13 6.53
N GLU A 185 2.81 11.79 5.78
CA GLU A 185 3.60 12.72 4.99
C GLU A 185 3.63 12.25 3.53
N GLY A 186 2.89 12.91 2.66
CA GLY A 186 2.89 12.64 1.22
C GLY A 186 4.05 13.35 0.52
N LYS A 187 4.71 12.66 -0.39
CA LYS A 187 5.82 13.20 -1.18
C LYS A 187 5.42 13.53 -2.61
N MET A 188 4.29 13.00 -3.08
CA MET A 188 3.70 13.29 -4.38
C MET A 188 2.36 14.02 -4.20
N ARG A 189 2.12 15.04 -5.01
CA ARG A 189 0.87 15.81 -5.03
C ARG A 189 -0.07 15.23 -6.08
N ASN A 190 -0.92 14.30 -5.68
CA ASN A 190 -1.84 13.62 -6.59
C ASN A 190 -2.94 14.54 -7.12
N GLY A 191 -3.16 14.53 -8.43
CA GLY A 191 -4.13 15.40 -9.08
C GLY A 191 -5.57 15.22 -8.63
N LEU A 192 -5.98 13.98 -8.30
CA LEU A 192 -7.31 13.71 -7.75
C LEU A 192 -7.46 14.14 -6.29
N ALA A 193 -6.36 14.36 -5.59
CA ALA A 193 -6.34 14.70 -4.16
C ALA A 193 -5.34 15.82 -3.86
N ALA A 194 -5.28 16.85 -4.71
CA ALA A 194 -4.27 17.90 -4.72
C ALA A 194 -4.12 18.68 -3.39
N ASN A 195 -5.21 18.76 -2.62
CA ASN A 195 -5.25 19.56 -1.38
C ASN A 195 -4.76 18.81 -0.14
N ASN A 196 -4.68 17.47 -0.17
CA ASN A 196 -4.40 16.66 1.01
C ASN A 196 -3.42 15.49 0.77
N SER A 197 -2.90 15.33 -0.44
CA SER A 197 -1.99 14.24 -0.79
C SER A 197 -0.51 14.57 -0.54
N PHE A 198 -0.12 15.84 -0.56
CA PHE A 198 1.26 16.30 -0.41
C PHE A 198 1.51 16.95 0.94
N GLY A 199 2.74 16.77 1.47
CA GLY A 199 3.15 17.31 2.76
C GLY A 199 2.58 16.53 3.95
N LYS A 200 2.68 17.14 5.13
CA LYS A 200 2.22 16.54 6.40
C LYS A 200 0.73 16.74 6.61
N SER A 201 0.02 15.66 6.94
CA SER A 201 -1.36 15.73 7.40
C SER A 201 -1.46 16.33 8.81
N LYS A 202 -2.68 16.65 9.25
CA LYS A 202 -2.93 16.81 10.68
C LYS A 202 -2.60 15.52 11.42
N THR A 203 -2.10 15.64 12.64
CA THR A 203 -1.87 14.49 13.52
C THR A 203 -3.22 14.01 14.04
N ALA A 204 -3.46 12.71 13.93
CA ALA A 204 -4.57 12.03 14.62
C ALA A 204 -4.05 11.46 15.93
N GLU A 205 -4.79 11.67 17.02
CA GLU A 205 -4.41 11.29 18.37
C GLU A 205 -5.51 10.44 18.99
N PHE A 206 -5.10 9.40 19.71
CA PHE A 206 -6.00 8.46 20.37
C PHE A 206 -5.49 8.19 21.78
N VAL A 207 -6.40 8.18 22.75
CA VAL A 207 -6.14 7.76 24.13
C VAL A 207 -7.02 6.56 24.41
N ASP A 208 -6.43 5.51 25.02
CA ASP A 208 -7.12 4.29 25.44
C ASP A 208 -6.73 3.93 26.87
N GLY A 209 -7.67 3.29 27.62
CA GLY A 209 -7.47 2.90 29.00
C GLY A 209 -8.29 1.67 29.39
#